data_b5cdbd7aaa1fa3831b2bb60ea84b78a7
#
_entry.id   b5cdbd7aaa1fa3831b2bb60ea84b78a7
#
_cell.length_a   1.000
_cell.length_b   1.000
_cell.length_c   1.000
_cell.angle_alpha   90.00
_cell.angle_beta   90.00
_cell.angle_gamma   90.00
#
_symmetry.space_group_name_H-M   'P 1'
#
loop_
_entity.id
_entity.type
_entity.pdbx_description
1 polymer ?
#
loop_
_entity_poly.entity_id
_entity_poly.type
_entity_poly.pdbx_seq_one_letter_code
_entity_poly.pdbx_strand_id
1 'polypeptide(L)'
;VIQPAFGYLTDRRSLPRFLPLCAALAGAGFAFVGWVSSYTLLLCTVIFISLASATYHPQASKTVNFLSDDTNRTKNMGLFSIGGNAGMAVGSIFMTFLLGLAGGIHNTMYFAVPGLLVFLLMAKAMPDYIRVNKEHEVQQAKKAADGTSEKMSYFALFLILFYIFMRSSIHSGISTYLPLYFMKFRGFEAVFSSSLVSGFLLGGVAGTYVGSILSDRLG
;
A
#
# COMPACT_ATOMS: atom_id res chain seq x y z
N VAL A 1 -10.26 -7.99 1.83
CA VAL A 1 -10.98 -8.90 2.74
C VAL A 1 -10.01 -9.67 3.66
N ILE A 2 -8.81 -10.02 3.19
CA ILE A 2 -7.84 -10.85 3.96
C ILE A 2 -6.94 -10.01 4.89
N GLN A 3 -6.77 -8.71 4.63
CA GLN A 3 -5.92 -7.79 5.42
C GLN A 3 -6.17 -7.83 6.95
N PRO A 4 -7.43 -7.85 7.46
CA PRO A 4 -7.67 -7.93 8.90
C PRO A 4 -7.14 -9.23 9.54
N ALA A 5 -7.19 -10.35 8.81
CA ALA A 5 -6.65 -11.63 9.29
C ALA A 5 -5.12 -11.56 9.41
N PHE A 6 -4.44 -10.97 8.42
CA PHE A 6 -3.00 -10.73 8.48
C PHE A 6 -2.64 -9.69 9.55
N GLY A 7 -3.44 -8.63 9.73
CA GLY A 7 -3.28 -7.69 10.83
C GLY A 7 -3.27 -8.39 12.18
N TYR A 8 -4.28 -9.22 12.44
CA TYR A 8 -4.37 -10.02 13.68
C TYR A 8 -3.17 -10.97 13.87
N LEU A 9 -2.69 -11.59 12.79
CA LEU A 9 -1.53 -12.47 12.85
C LEU A 9 -0.24 -11.70 13.17
N THR A 10 -0.04 -10.53 12.54
CA THR A 10 1.14 -9.68 12.75
C THR A 10 1.11 -8.96 14.10
N ASP A 11 -0.06 -8.78 14.71
CA ASP A 11 -0.17 -8.27 16.08
C ASP A 11 0.25 -9.30 17.12
N ARG A 12 -0.01 -10.58 16.86
CA ARG A 12 0.43 -11.67 17.74
C ARG A 12 1.89 -12.09 17.55
N ARG A 13 2.41 -11.97 16.32
CA ARG A 13 3.81 -12.31 15.99
C ARG A 13 4.38 -11.20 15.14
N SER A 14 5.31 -10.46 15.70
CA SER A 14 6.07 -9.50 14.92
C SER A 14 6.93 -10.22 13.89
N LEU A 15 6.67 -9.93 12.63
CA LEU A 15 7.35 -10.55 11.50
C LEU A 15 8.08 -9.48 10.64
N PRO A 16 9.04 -8.75 11.22
CA PRO A 16 9.69 -7.62 10.55
C PRO A 16 10.33 -8.02 9.21
N ARG A 17 10.91 -9.22 9.15
CA ARG A 17 11.58 -9.74 7.94
C ARG A 17 10.64 -9.99 6.76
N PHE A 18 9.32 -10.09 7.01
CA PHE A 18 8.33 -10.24 5.94
C PHE A 18 8.14 -8.96 5.13
N LEU A 19 8.44 -7.80 5.68
CA LEU A 19 8.23 -6.51 5.00
C LEU A 19 9.02 -6.40 3.68
N PRO A 20 10.36 -6.57 3.65
CA PRO A 20 11.11 -6.58 2.40
C PRO A 20 10.74 -7.75 1.49
N LEU A 21 10.47 -8.92 2.06
CA LEU A 21 10.07 -10.10 1.29
C LEU A 21 8.75 -9.85 0.53
N CYS A 22 7.75 -9.24 1.16
CA CYS A 22 6.49 -8.90 0.49
C CYS A 22 6.71 -7.95 -0.69
N ALA A 23 7.61 -6.97 -0.57
CA ALA A 23 7.94 -6.07 -1.66
C ALA A 23 8.61 -6.80 -2.84
N ALA A 24 9.54 -7.70 -2.55
CA ALA A 24 10.18 -8.55 -3.57
C ALA A 24 9.18 -9.46 -4.27
N LEU A 25 8.30 -10.13 -3.50
CA LEU A 25 7.28 -11.03 -4.03
C LEU A 25 6.26 -10.30 -4.90
N ALA A 26 5.84 -9.09 -4.50
CA ALA A 26 4.95 -8.26 -5.31
C ALA A 26 5.64 -7.87 -6.63
N GLY A 27 6.88 -7.38 -6.59
CA GLY A 27 7.65 -7.01 -7.79
C GLY A 27 7.88 -8.21 -8.73
N ALA A 28 8.26 -9.36 -8.19
CA ALA A 28 8.43 -10.60 -8.95
C ALA A 28 7.10 -11.09 -9.56
N GLY A 29 6.02 -11.04 -8.80
CA GLY A 29 4.70 -11.40 -9.28
C GLY A 29 4.24 -10.53 -10.44
N PHE A 30 4.38 -9.20 -10.34
CA PHE A 30 4.08 -8.29 -11.45
C PHE A 30 4.97 -8.52 -12.67
N ALA A 31 6.25 -8.78 -12.47
CA ALA A 31 7.17 -9.13 -13.56
C ALA A 31 6.71 -10.40 -14.31
N PHE A 32 6.18 -11.37 -13.59
CA PHE A 32 5.75 -12.65 -14.14
C PHE A 32 4.42 -12.56 -14.90
N VAL A 33 3.55 -11.60 -14.60
CA VAL A 33 2.20 -11.47 -15.21
C VAL A 33 2.23 -11.50 -16.73
N GLY A 34 3.18 -10.82 -17.36
CA GLY A 34 3.26 -10.74 -18.83
C GLY A 34 3.72 -12.03 -19.54
N TRP A 35 4.17 -13.03 -18.76
CA TRP A 35 4.62 -14.32 -19.28
C TRP A 35 3.59 -15.44 -19.10
N VAL A 36 2.47 -15.09 -18.46
CA VAL A 36 1.41 -16.05 -18.16
C VAL A 36 0.44 -16.11 -19.32
N SER A 37 0.32 -17.29 -19.95
CA SER A 37 -0.59 -17.56 -21.06
C SER A 37 -1.93 -18.19 -20.63
N SER A 38 -1.99 -18.78 -19.43
CA SER A 38 -3.19 -19.44 -18.91
C SER A 38 -3.95 -18.55 -17.95
N TYR A 39 -5.29 -18.46 -18.10
CA TYR A 39 -6.16 -17.72 -17.18
C TYR A 39 -6.02 -18.20 -15.73
N THR A 40 -5.96 -19.51 -15.50
CA THR A 40 -5.81 -20.09 -14.15
C THR A 40 -4.49 -19.68 -13.52
N LEU A 41 -3.39 -19.71 -14.28
CA LEU A 41 -2.09 -19.29 -13.78
C LEU A 41 -2.05 -17.79 -13.52
N LEU A 42 -2.68 -16.97 -14.35
CA LEU A 42 -2.84 -15.53 -14.11
C LEU A 42 -3.59 -15.28 -12.80
N LEU A 43 -4.71 -15.98 -12.58
CA LEU A 43 -5.48 -15.87 -11.35
C LEU A 43 -4.65 -16.23 -10.12
N CYS A 44 -3.91 -17.34 -10.18
CA CYS A 44 -3.00 -17.74 -9.10
C CYS A 44 -1.92 -16.68 -8.83
N THR A 45 -1.34 -16.10 -9.88
CA THR A 45 -0.33 -15.04 -9.77
C THR A 45 -0.91 -13.79 -9.12
N VAL A 46 -2.10 -13.36 -9.53
CA VAL A 46 -2.79 -12.20 -8.93
C VAL A 46 -3.15 -12.44 -7.47
N ILE A 47 -3.62 -13.65 -7.12
CA ILE A 47 -3.89 -14.03 -5.73
C ILE A 47 -2.60 -13.95 -4.91
N PHE A 48 -1.50 -14.47 -5.43
CA PHE A 48 -0.19 -14.45 -4.76
C PHE A 48 0.32 -13.02 -4.51
N ILE A 49 0.26 -12.14 -5.52
CA ILE A 49 0.60 -10.71 -5.39
C ILE A 49 -0.29 -10.05 -4.34
N SER A 50 -1.59 -10.35 -4.37
CA SER A 50 -2.58 -9.78 -3.43
C SER A 50 -2.32 -10.21 -1.99
N LEU A 51 -1.89 -11.46 -1.75
CA LEU A 51 -1.50 -11.95 -0.43
C LEU A 51 -0.25 -11.23 0.09
N ALA A 52 0.77 -11.05 -0.76
CA ALA A 52 1.96 -10.28 -0.41
C ALA A 52 1.61 -8.84 -0.04
N SER A 53 0.76 -8.17 -0.83
CA SER A 53 0.27 -6.82 -0.56
C SER A 53 -0.58 -6.74 0.72
N ALA A 54 -1.46 -7.72 0.95
CA ALA A 54 -2.31 -7.78 2.14
C ALA A 54 -1.50 -7.90 3.44
N THR A 55 -0.35 -8.58 3.39
CA THR A 55 0.57 -8.73 4.52
C THR A 55 1.43 -7.47 4.71
N TYR A 56 1.84 -6.83 3.60
CA TYR A 56 2.69 -5.64 3.62
C TYR A 56 2.03 -4.47 4.34
N HIS A 57 0.79 -4.13 3.99
CA HIS A 57 0.13 -2.90 4.44
C HIS A 57 0.01 -2.77 5.98
N PRO A 58 -0.52 -3.75 6.73
CA PRO A 58 -0.62 -3.64 8.18
C PRO A 58 0.76 -3.59 8.84
N GLN A 59 1.73 -4.37 8.35
CA GLN A 59 3.08 -4.38 8.88
C GLN A 59 3.82 -3.06 8.62
N ALA A 60 3.69 -2.48 7.43
CA ALA A 60 4.30 -1.20 7.08
C ALA A 60 3.69 -0.05 7.90
N SER A 61 2.36 -0.01 8.04
CA SER A 61 1.67 0.98 8.86
C SER A 61 2.09 0.90 10.34
N LYS A 62 2.19 -0.31 10.90
CA LYS A 62 2.70 -0.58 12.24
C LYS A 62 4.15 -0.06 12.40
N THR A 63 4.99 -0.30 11.39
CA THR A 63 6.38 0.19 11.37
C THR A 63 6.45 1.71 11.42
N VAL A 64 5.70 2.39 10.55
CA VAL A 64 5.68 3.87 10.52
C VAL A 64 5.20 4.41 11.87
N ASN A 65 4.19 3.80 12.47
CA ASN A 65 3.69 4.20 13.78
C ASN A 65 4.76 4.04 14.89
N PHE A 66 5.53 2.95 14.85
CA PHE A 66 6.59 2.70 15.83
C PHE A 66 7.81 3.60 15.66
N LEU A 67 8.15 3.98 14.43
CA LEU A 67 9.23 4.91 14.11
C LEU A 67 8.85 6.38 14.33
N SER A 68 7.59 6.64 14.69
CA SER A 68 7.08 8.00 14.88
C SER A 68 6.93 8.34 16.34
N ASP A 69 7.42 9.53 16.71
CA ASP A 69 7.12 10.14 18.01
C ASP A 69 5.69 10.67 18.03
N ASP A 70 5.11 10.87 19.20
CA ASP A 70 3.75 11.38 19.38
C ASP A 70 3.50 12.70 18.65
N THR A 71 4.52 13.56 18.52
CA THR A 71 4.46 14.85 17.82
C THR A 71 4.48 14.75 16.30
N ASN A 72 5.03 13.66 15.73
CA ASN A 72 5.23 13.48 14.27
C ASN A 72 4.41 12.34 13.69
N ARG A 73 3.63 11.64 14.51
CA ARG A 73 2.88 10.44 14.09
C ARG A 73 1.93 10.71 12.92
N THR A 74 1.11 11.76 13.01
CA THR A 74 0.16 12.15 11.96
C THR A 74 0.87 12.50 10.67
N LYS A 75 1.94 13.29 10.74
CA LYS A 75 2.76 13.66 9.60
C LYS A 75 3.39 12.44 8.91
N ASN A 76 3.98 11.51 9.67
CA ASN A 76 4.64 10.33 9.13
C ASN A 76 3.62 9.36 8.51
N MET A 77 2.45 9.20 9.10
CA MET A 77 1.35 8.43 8.52
C MET A 77 0.81 9.08 7.24
N GLY A 78 0.75 10.42 7.21
CA GLY A 78 0.43 11.19 6.00
C GLY A 78 1.44 10.94 4.88
N LEU A 79 2.75 11.01 5.18
CA LEU A 79 3.82 10.70 4.23
C LEU A 79 3.74 9.25 3.71
N PHE A 80 3.43 8.30 4.58
CA PHE A 80 3.21 6.91 4.17
C PHE A 80 2.05 6.78 3.17
N SER A 81 0.92 7.45 3.42
CA SER A 81 -0.23 7.48 2.52
C SER A 81 0.08 8.16 1.18
N ILE A 82 0.83 9.27 1.23
CA ILE A 82 1.32 9.99 0.03
C ILE A 82 2.20 9.06 -0.80
N GLY A 83 3.15 8.38 -0.16
CA GLY A 83 4.03 7.40 -0.83
C GLY A 83 3.25 6.29 -1.53
N GLY A 84 2.21 5.76 -0.89
CA GLY A 84 1.33 4.75 -1.47
C GLY A 84 0.59 5.24 -2.72
N ASN A 85 -0.06 6.41 -2.64
CA ASN A 85 -0.79 7.00 -3.77
C ASN A 85 0.16 7.42 -4.91
N ALA A 86 1.31 8.01 -4.59
CA ALA A 86 2.33 8.37 -5.57
C ALA A 86 2.89 7.12 -6.26
N GLY A 87 3.14 6.05 -5.51
CA GLY A 87 3.58 4.77 -6.07
C GLY A 87 2.58 4.17 -7.04
N MET A 88 1.28 4.22 -6.73
CA MET A 88 0.23 3.78 -7.65
C MET A 88 0.16 4.64 -8.92
N ALA A 89 0.28 5.97 -8.80
CA ALA A 89 0.28 6.88 -9.95
C ALA A 89 1.49 6.64 -10.86
N VAL A 90 2.69 6.58 -10.29
CA VAL A 90 3.93 6.31 -11.03
C VAL A 90 3.92 4.90 -11.63
N GLY A 91 3.44 3.91 -10.88
CA GLY A 91 3.31 2.54 -11.35
C GLY A 91 2.40 2.41 -12.58
N SER A 92 1.27 3.13 -12.61
CA SER A 92 0.35 3.16 -13.75
C SER A 92 1.01 3.77 -14.99
N ILE A 93 1.71 4.90 -14.83
CA ILE A 93 2.45 5.55 -15.93
C ILE A 93 3.56 4.63 -16.44
N PHE A 94 4.33 4.06 -15.52
CA PHE A 94 5.43 3.15 -15.86
C PHE A 94 4.94 1.91 -16.60
N MET A 95 3.83 1.31 -16.15
CA MET A 95 3.20 0.18 -16.84
C MET A 95 2.79 0.57 -18.27
N THR A 96 2.11 1.70 -18.44
CA THR A 96 1.67 2.19 -19.75
C THR A 96 2.86 2.42 -20.67
N PHE A 97 3.94 3.02 -20.17
CA PHE A 97 5.17 3.22 -20.91
C PHE A 97 5.79 1.89 -21.35
N LEU A 98 5.92 0.92 -20.45
CA LEU A 98 6.47 -0.41 -20.75
C LEU A 98 5.67 -1.15 -21.82
N LEU A 99 4.34 -1.07 -21.77
CA LEU A 99 3.46 -1.70 -22.76
C LEU A 99 3.58 -1.07 -24.15
N GLY A 100 3.94 0.21 -24.22
CA GLY A 100 4.19 0.93 -25.48
C GLY A 100 5.53 0.61 -26.15
N LEU A 101 6.47 -0.02 -25.43
CA LEU A 101 7.76 -0.42 -26.01
C LEU A 101 7.63 -1.71 -26.84
N ALA A 102 8.59 -1.91 -27.75
CA ALA A 102 8.73 -3.16 -28.50
C ALA A 102 8.88 -4.33 -27.48
N GLY A 103 8.01 -5.35 -27.59
CA GLY A 103 7.92 -6.45 -26.60
C GLY A 103 6.59 -6.47 -25.85
N GLY A 104 5.85 -5.38 -25.84
CA GLY A 104 4.47 -5.30 -25.33
C GLY A 104 4.36 -5.80 -23.88
N ILE A 105 3.46 -6.77 -23.65
CA ILE A 105 3.17 -7.29 -22.31
C ILE A 105 4.36 -7.98 -21.64
N HIS A 106 5.32 -8.52 -22.39
CA HIS A 106 6.50 -9.17 -21.82
C HIS A 106 7.43 -8.17 -21.09
N ASN A 107 7.31 -6.88 -21.40
CA ASN A 107 8.05 -5.82 -20.71
C ASN A 107 7.66 -5.65 -19.23
N THR A 108 6.59 -6.31 -18.77
CA THR A 108 6.27 -6.37 -17.33
C THR A 108 7.41 -6.92 -16.49
N MET A 109 8.34 -7.69 -17.08
CA MET A 109 9.54 -8.19 -16.40
C MET A 109 10.37 -7.05 -15.76
N TYR A 110 10.34 -5.86 -16.32
CA TYR A 110 11.06 -4.69 -15.76
C TYR A 110 10.51 -4.24 -14.39
N PHE A 111 9.31 -4.68 -13.98
CA PHE A 111 8.83 -4.47 -12.61
C PHE A 111 9.65 -5.23 -11.54
N ALA A 112 10.43 -6.22 -11.94
CA ALA A 112 11.40 -6.85 -11.04
C ALA A 112 12.45 -5.86 -10.52
N VAL A 113 12.83 -4.87 -11.34
CA VAL A 113 13.88 -3.89 -10.97
C VAL A 113 13.46 -3.02 -9.78
N PRO A 114 12.33 -2.28 -9.81
CA PRO A 114 11.88 -1.54 -8.63
C PRO A 114 11.56 -2.43 -7.45
N GLY A 115 11.02 -3.64 -7.68
CA GLY A 115 10.78 -4.61 -6.61
C GLY A 115 12.07 -5.03 -5.89
N LEU A 116 13.12 -5.35 -6.65
CA LEU A 116 14.43 -5.69 -6.11
C LEU A 116 15.09 -4.50 -5.40
N LEU A 117 15.00 -3.29 -5.99
CA LEU A 117 15.54 -2.07 -5.39
C LEU A 117 14.91 -1.83 -4.01
N VAL A 118 13.58 -1.87 -3.91
CA VAL A 118 12.87 -1.69 -2.65
C VAL A 118 13.24 -2.79 -1.65
N PHE A 119 13.33 -4.05 -2.10
CA PHE A 119 13.80 -5.16 -1.26
C PHE A 119 15.18 -4.86 -0.65
N LEU A 120 16.16 -4.47 -1.46
CA LEU A 120 17.53 -4.19 -1.01
C LEU A 120 17.57 -3.00 -0.04
N LEU A 121 16.84 -1.92 -0.34
CA LEU A 121 16.76 -0.75 0.54
C LEU A 121 16.13 -1.11 1.90
N MET A 122 15.03 -1.86 1.90
CA MET A 122 14.38 -2.30 3.13
C MET A 122 15.22 -3.33 3.90
N ALA A 123 15.91 -4.24 3.21
CA ALA A 123 16.81 -5.21 3.83
C ALA A 123 17.98 -4.51 4.54
N LYS A 124 18.52 -3.43 3.95
CA LYS A 124 19.55 -2.62 4.56
C LYS A 124 19.08 -1.91 5.83
N ALA A 125 17.84 -1.41 5.85
CA ALA A 125 17.23 -0.74 7.00
C ALA A 125 16.72 -1.73 8.08
N MET A 126 16.72 -3.04 7.79
CA MET A 126 16.12 -4.05 8.65
C MET A 126 16.70 -4.13 10.07
N PRO A 127 18.03 -4.05 10.28
CA PRO A 127 18.60 -4.11 11.64
C PRO A 127 18.06 -3.03 12.57
N ASP A 128 17.94 -1.79 12.06
CA ASP A 128 17.41 -0.66 12.84
C ASP A 128 15.94 -0.85 13.14
N TYR A 129 15.18 -1.32 12.15
CA TYR A 129 13.77 -1.62 12.33
C TYR A 129 13.52 -2.71 13.37
N ILE A 130 14.27 -3.81 13.36
CA ILE A 130 14.14 -4.88 14.35
C ILE A 130 14.42 -4.37 15.77
N ARG A 131 15.42 -3.50 15.92
CA ARG A 131 15.76 -2.90 17.22
C ARG A 131 14.59 -2.07 17.75
N VAL A 132 14.10 -1.11 16.96
CA VAL A 132 13.00 -0.23 17.34
C VAL A 132 11.72 -1.02 17.64
N ASN A 133 11.40 -2.02 16.82
CA ASN A 133 10.22 -2.83 17.05
C ASN A 133 10.27 -3.60 18.38
N LYS A 134 11.42 -4.15 18.77
CA LYS A 134 11.59 -4.81 20.07
C LYS A 134 11.42 -3.84 21.24
N GLU A 135 11.97 -2.64 21.12
CA GLU A 135 11.84 -1.60 22.16
C GLU A 135 10.37 -1.23 22.39
N HIS A 136 9.61 -1.05 21.30
CA HIS A 136 8.18 -0.75 21.38
C HIS A 136 7.34 -1.91 21.91
N GLU A 137 7.64 -3.15 21.56
CA GLU A 137 6.96 -4.33 22.12
C GLU A 137 7.13 -4.41 23.63
N VAL A 138 8.33 -4.15 24.13
CA VAL A 138 8.61 -4.11 25.58
C VAL A 138 7.83 -2.98 26.26
N GLN A 139 7.75 -1.79 25.63
CA GLN A 139 6.98 -0.66 26.18
C GLN A 139 5.48 -0.94 26.18
N GLN A 140 4.94 -1.52 25.13
CA GLN A 140 3.52 -1.91 25.07
C GLN A 140 3.17 -2.97 26.11
N ALA A 141 4.04 -3.97 26.30
CA ALA A 141 3.85 -4.99 27.33
C ALA A 141 3.83 -4.37 28.73
N LYS A 142 4.68 -3.38 29.02
CA LYS A 142 4.66 -2.64 30.28
C LYS A 142 3.38 -1.84 30.47
N LYS A 143 2.91 -1.08 29.45
CA LYS A 143 1.66 -0.32 29.51
C LYS A 143 0.43 -1.23 29.70
N ALA A 144 0.42 -2.41 29.07
CA ALA A 144 -0.64 -3.40 29.27
C ALA A 144 -0.66 -3.99 30.69
N ALA A 145 0.50 -4.15 31.32
CA ALA A 145 0.64 -4.60 32.70
C ALA A 145 0.16 -3.54 33.70
N ASP A 146 0.34 -2.26 33.40
CA ASP A 146 -0.09 -1.12 34.24
C ASP A 146 -1.60 -0.81 34.17
N GLY A 147 -2.37 -1.60 33.44
CA GLY A 147 -3.84 -1.52 33.42
C GLY A 147 -4.43 -0.26 32.74
N THR A 148 -3.62 0.54 32.06
CA THR A 148 -4.04 1.76 31.34
C THR A 148 -4.64 1.48 29.96
N SER A 149 -5.42 0.40 29.83
CA SER A 149 -6.17 0.09 28.60
C SER A 149 -7.36 1.04 28.49
N GLU A 150 -7.28 2.03 27.61
CA GLU A 150 -8.42 2.87 27.29
C GLU A 150 -9.55 2.02 26.72
N LYS A 151 -10.76 2.17 27.27
CA LYS A 151 -11.94 1.47 26.79
C LYS A 151 -12.29 2.02 25.40
N MET A 152 -12.02 1.23 24.38
CA MET A 152 -12.37 1.59 23.00
C MET A 152 -13.89 1.57 22.82
N SER A 153 -14.46 2.67 22.32
CA SER A 153 -15.86 2.72 21.95
C SER A 153 -16.11 1.92 20.69
N TYR A 154 -16.89 0.84 20.76
CA TYR A 154 -17.26 0.04 19.60
C TYR A 154 -18.01 0.85 18.54
N PHE A 155 -18.77 1.86 18.94
CA PHE A 155 -19.48 2.74 18.01
C PHE A 155 -18.50 3.63 17.22
N ALA A 156 -17.50 4.21 17.88
CA ALA A 156 -16.45 4.96 17.21
C ALA A 156 -15.65 4.09 16.23
N LEU A 157 -15.32 2.86 16.65
CA LEU A 157 -14.67 1.88 15.78
C LEU A 157 -15.53 1.57 14.54
N PHE A 158 -16.84 1.32 14.72
CA PHE A 158 -17.75 1.07 13.61
C PHE A 158 -17.80 2.25 12.63
N LEU A 159 -17.89 3.48 13.11
CA LEU A 159 -17.90 4.68 12.25
C LEU A 159 -16.60 4.80 11.44
N ILE A 160 -15.45 4.55 12.06
CA ILE A 160 -14.15 4.59 11.38
C ILE A 160 -14.09 3.50 10.30
N LEU A 161 -14.50 2.28 10.62
CA LEU A 161 -14.51 1.18 9.64
C LEU A 161 -15.47 1.46 8.48
N PHE A 162 -16.66 2.00 8.76
CA PHE A 162 -17.63 2.39 7.74
C PHE A 162 -17.09 3.50 6.84
N TYR A 163 -16.44 4.51 7.41
CA TYR A 163 -15.76 5.56 6.64
C TYR A 163 -14.67 4.98 5.72
N ILE A 164 -13.80 4.10 6.25
CA ILE A 164 -12.75 3.45 5.48
C ILE A 164 -13.35 2.61 4.34
N PHE A 165 -14.43 1.88 4.61
CA PHE A 165 -15.14 1.08 3.62
C PHE A 165 -15.67 1.96 2.48
N MET A 166 -16.41 3.03 2.79
CA MET A 166 -16.95 3.97 1.79
C MET A 166 -15.85 4.63 0.97
N ARG A 167 -14.82 5.15 1.64
CA ARG A 167 -13.67 5.76 0.97
C ARG A 167 -12.97 4.79 0.02
N SER A 168 -12.71 3.57 0.47
CA SER A 168 -12.03 2.55 -0.34
C SER A 168 -12.88 2.10 -1.52
N SER A 169 -14.20 1.98 -1.36
CA SER A 169 -15.12 1.63 -2.43
C SER A 169 -15.15 2.68 -3.53
N ILE A 170 -15.23 3.96 -3.17
CA ILE A 170 -15.20 5.09 -4.11
C ILE A 170 -13.85 5.14 -4.83
N HIS A 171 -12.75 5.05 -4.09
CA HIS A 171 -11.40 5.09 -4.65
C HIS A 171 -11.16 3.93 -5.64
N SER A 172 -11.52 2.71 -5.25
CA SER A 172 -11.39 1.52 -6.09
C SER A 172 -12.30 1.60 -7.32
N GLY A 173 -13.55 2.06 -7.14
CA GLY A 173 -14.50 2.26 -8.22
C GLY A 173 -13.97 3.23 -9.28
N ILE A 174 -13.53 4.41 -8.86
CA ILE A 174 -12.97 5.42 -9.78
C ILE A 174 -11.71 4.86 -10.47
N SER A 175 -10.76 4.31 -9.74
CA SER A 175 -9.51 3.82 -10.30
C SER A 175 -9.71 2.68 -11.31
N THR A 176 -10.74 1.85 -11.13
CA THR A 176 -11.02 0.72 -12.02
C THR A 176 -11.89 1.11 -13.20
N TYR A 177 -12.98 1.84 -12.95
CA TYR A 177 -13.99 2.07 -14.00
C TYR A 177 -13.75 3.34 -14.81
N LEU A 178 -13.02 4.32 -14.31
CA LEU A 178 -12.74 5.56 -15.04
C LEU A 178 -12.01 5.27 -16.38
N PRO A 179 -10.88 4.53 -16.41
CA PRO A 179 -10.20 4.24 -17.66
C PRO A 179 -11.05 3.37 -18.59
N LEU A 180 -11.77 2.39 -18.05
CA LEU A 180 -12.67 1.53 -18.84
C LEU A 180 -13.80 2.34 -19.49
N TYR A 181 -14.37 3.32 -18.79
CA TYR A 181 -15.39 4.21 -19.33
C TYR A 181 -14.86 5.02 -20.51
N PHE A 182 -13.69 5.65 -20.33
CA PHE A 182 -13.11 6.48 -21.41
C PHE A 182 -12.69 5.64 -22.61
N MET A 183 -12.13 4.47 -22.41
CA MET A 183 -11.78 3.55 -23.51
C MET A 183 -13.03 3.03 -24.24
N LYS A 184 -14.01 2.51 -23.50
CA LYS A 184 -15.15 1.77 -24.09
C LYS A 184 -16.23 2.69 -24.62
N PHE A 185 -16.55 3.79 -23.94
CA PHE A 185 -17.68 4.67 -24.31
C PHE A 185 -17.26 5.96 -25.00
N ARG A 186 -16.04 6.43 -24.79
CA ARG A 186 -15.54 7.66 -25.40
C ARG A 186 -14.52 7.41 -26.51
N GLY A 187 -14.06 6.15 -26.69
CA GLY A 187 -13.11 5.78 -27.73
C GLY A 187 -11.70 6.33 -27.57
N PHE A 188 -11.33 6.77 -26.36
CA PHE A 188 -9.97 7.25 -26.09
C PHE A 188 -8.97 6.09 -26.03
N GLU A 189 -7.72 6.37 -26.39
CA GLU A 189 -6.62 5.42 -26.29
C GLU A 189 -6.35 4.99 -24.84
N ALA A 190 -5.82 3.77 -24.68
CA ALA A 190 -5.50 3.20 -23.36
C ALA A 190 -4.53 4.07 -22.56
N VAL A 191 -3.54 4.68 -23.23
CA VAL A 191 -2.55 5.57 -22.62
C VAL A 191 -3.22 6.78 -21.99
N PHE A 192 -4.07 7.49 -22.74
CA PHE A 192 -4.80 8.65 -22.25
C PHE A 192 -5.76 8.26 -21.11
N SER A 193 -6.49 7.17 -21.26
CA SER A 193 -7.45 6.71 -20.25
C SER A 193 -6.77 6.33 -18.93
N SER A 194 -5.58 5.72 -19.00
CA SER A 194 -4.77 5.39 -17.81
C SER A 194 -4.18 6.63 -17.14
N SER A 195 -3.83 7.66 -17.92
CA SER A 195 -3.29 8.92 -17.37
C SER A 195 -4.32 9.67 -16.51
N LEU A 196 -5.61 9.51 -16.77
CA LEU A 196 -6.68 10.08 -15.95
C LEU A 196 -6.70 9.49 -14.53
N VAL A 197 -6.42 8.18 -14.39
CA VAL A 197 -6.27 7.55 -13.08
C VAL A 197 -5.06 8.12 -12.35
N SER A 198 -3.95 8.29 -13.05
CA SER A 198 -2.75 8.91 -12.46
C SER A 198 -3.03 10.34 -11.99
N GLY A 199 -3.77 11.13 -12.76
CA GLY A 199 -4.24 12.46 -12.36
C GLY A 199 -5.11 12.42 -11.10
N PHE A 200 -6.07 11.48 -11.02
CA PHE A 200 -6.90 11.27 -9.84
C PHE A 200 -6.06 10.92 -8.60
N LEU A 201 -5.09 10.00 -8.74
CA LEU A 201 -4.21 9.59 -7.65
C LEU A 201 -3.29 10.73 -7.19
N LEU A 202 -2.75 11.52 -8.12
CA LEU A 202 -1.95 12.71 -7.79
C LEU A 202 -2.79 13.78 -7.09
N GLY A 203 -4.06 13.98 -7.50
CA GLY A 203 -5.02 14.79 -6.75
C GLY A 203 -5.21 14.31 -5.32
N GLY A 204 -5.26 12.98 -5.11
CA GLY A 204 -5.29 12.35 -3.79
C GLY A 204 -4.04 12.63 -2.95
N VAL A 205 -2.85 12.63 -3.57
CA VAL A 205 -1.58 13.02 -2.93
C VAL A 205 -1.63 14.47 -2.46
N ALA A 206 -2.02 15.38 -3.35
CA ALA A 206 -2.14 16.81 -3.02
C ALA A 206 -3.16 17.04 -1.91
N GLY A 207 -4.34 16.40 -1.99
CA GLY A 207 -5.40 16.48 -0.97
C GLY A 207 -4.94 15.94 0.40
N THR A 208 -4.19 14.84 0.42
CA THR A 208 -3.64 14.28 1.67
C THR A 208 -2.60 15.23 2.27
N TYR A 209 -1.74 15.82 1.45
CA TYR A 209 -0.72 16.77 1.93
C TYR A 209 -1.36 18.04 2.52
N VAL A 210 -2.28 18.66 1.79
CA VAL A 210 -3.02 19.83 2.28
C VAL A 210 -3.84 19.51 3.52
N GLY A 211 -4.54 18.36 3.52
CA GLY A 211 -5.34 17.89 4.65
C GLY A 211 -4.51 17.66 5.91
N SER A 212 -3.30 17.11 5.79
CA SER A 212 -2.41 16.90 6.94
C SER A 212 -1.95 18.24 7.55
N ILE A 213 -1.58 19.21 6.72
CA ILE A 213 -1.20 20.56 7.20
C ILE A 213 -2.39 21.26 7.89
N LEU A 214 -3.59 21.14 7.32
CA LEU A 214 -4.80 21.74 7.90
C LEU A 214 -5.14 21.08 9.24
N SER A 215 -5.06 19.78 9.33
CA SER A 215 -5.28 19.02 10.57
C SER A 215 -4.32 19.45 11.68
N ASP A 216 -3.04 19.61 11.37
CA ASP A 216 -2.04 20.06 12.36
C ASP A 216 -2.25 21.51 12.82
N ARG A 217 -2.95 22.35 12.03
CA ARG A 217 -3.25 23.74 12.37
C ARG A 217 -4.57 23.94 13.11
N LEU A 218 -5.54 23.06 12.87
CA LEU A 218 -6.89 23.19 13.43
C LEU A 218 -7.09 22.36 14.70
N GLY A 219 -6.13 21.49 15.08
CA GLY A 219 -6.12 20.66 16.29
C GLY A 219 -6.66 19.28 15.99
#